data_43130c5bf0f4cd7ef0d283976e54492b
#
_entry.id   43130c5bf0f4cd7ef0d283976e54492b
#
_cell.length_a   1.000
_cell.length_b   1.000
_cell.length_c   1.000
_cell.angle_alpha   90.00
_cell.angle_beta   90.00
_cell.angle_gamma   90.00
#
_symmetry.space_group_name_H-M   'P 1'
#
loop_
_entity.id
_entity.type
_entity.pdbx_description
1 polymer ?
#
loop_
_entity_poly.entity_id
_entity_poly.type
_entity_poly.pdbx_seq_one_letter_code
_entity_poly.pdbx_strand_id
1 'polypeptide(L)'
;MDLSRIPAQPKPGLINVLIEITGGSKNKYEYDKELEAFALDRVLYSSVKYPYDYGFVPNTLAEDGDPLDGMVIIDEPTFPGCVIAARPIGFLEMIDGGDRDEKILCVPDKDPRYTQVKSLKDVAPHRLDEIAEFFRSYKNLEKKVTEILGWQDVDKVAALVEKSVKAYRG
;
A
#
# COMPACT_ATOMS: atom_id res chain seq x y z
N MET A 1 -13.65 2.15 -14.23
CA MET A 1 -13.63 0.85 -13.47
C MET A 1 -14.55 1.00 -12.26
N ASP A 2 -15.49 0.09 -12.06
CA ASP A 2 -16.40 0.13 -10.90
C ASP A 2 -15.72 -0.46 -9.66
N LEU A 3 -15.15 0.39 -8.82
CA LEU A 3 -14.43 -0.01 -7.61
C LEU A 3 -15.36 -0.65 -6.55
N SER A 4 -16.66 -0.34 -6.56
CA SER A 4 -17.61 -0.88 -5.58
C SER A 4 -17.73 -2.41 -5.68
N ARG A 5 -17.38 -2.97 -6.83
CA ARG A 5 -17.40 -4.41 -7.09
C ARG A 5 -16.16 -5.17 -6.61
N ILE A 6 -15.12 -4.46 -6.17
CA ILE A 6 -13.88 -5.06 -5.68
C ILE A 6 -13.95 -5.06 -4.14
N PRO A 7 -14.27 -6.20 -3.50
CA PRO A 7 -14.35 -6.21 -2.04
C PRO A 7 -12.98 -5.95 -1.42
N ALA A 8 -12.94 -5.18 -0.32
CA ALA A 8 -11.70 -4.97 0.43
C ALA A 8 -11.07 -6.31 0.85
N GLN A 9 -11.89 -7.25 1.29
CA GLN A 9 -11.48 -8.59 1.73
C GLN A 9 -12.16 -9.65 0.87
N PRO A 10 -11.46 -10.26 -0.11
CA PRO A 10 -12.03 -11.30 -0.96
C PRO A 10 -12.25 -12.62 -0.21
N LYS A 11 -11.45 -12.86 0.84
CA LYS A 11 -11.53 -14.03 1.74
C LYS A 11 -10.96 -13.66 3.11
N PRO A 12 -11.29 -14.40 4.19
CA PRO A 12 -10.65 -14.21 5.49
C PRO A 12 -9.12 -14.24 5.39
N GLY A 13 -8.46 -13.24 5.98
CA GLY A 13 -7.01 -13.11 5.97
C GLY A 13 -6.38 -12.57 4.69
N LEU A 14 -7.18 -12.25 3.67
CA LEU A 14 -6.71 -11.61 2.44
C LEU A 14 -7.33 -10.23 2.27
N ILE A 15 -6.61 -9.35 1.59
CA ILE A 15 -7.11 -8.07 1.08
C ILE A 15 -6.89 -7.99 -0.43
N ASN A 16 -7.73 -7.24 -1.11
CA ASN A 16 -7.45 -6.83 -2.49
C ASN A 16 -6.69 -5.52 -2.47
N VAL A 17 -5.58 -5.47 -3.19
CA VAL A 17 -4.84 -4.24 -3.45
C VAL A 17 -5.01 -3.91 -4.94
N LEU A 18 -5.60 -2.75 -5.23
CA LEU A 18 -5.66 -2.20 -6.59
C LEU A 18 -4.39 -1.40 -6.82
N ILE A 19 -3.56 -1.89 -7.73
CA ILE A 19 -2.24 -1.29 -7.99
C ILE A 19 -2.41 -0.01 -8.81
N GLU A 20 -1.77 1.05 -8.36
CA GLU A 20 -1.66 2.33 -9.06
C GLU A 20 -0.24 2.53 -9.59
N ILE A 21 0.76 2.12 -8.82
CA ILE A 21 2.18 2.37 -9.12
C ILE A 21 2.93 1.06 -9.07
N THR A 22 3.63 0.75 -10.13
CA THR A 22 4.45 -0.46 -10.20
C THR A 22 5.80 -0.29 -9.53
N GLY A 23 6.34 -1.36 -8.98
CA GLY A 23 7.71 -1.39 -8.47
C GLY A 23 8.71 -0.90 -9.52
N GLY A 24 9.70 -0.11 -9.10
CA GLY A 24 10.67 0.50 -9.99
C GLY A 24 10.22 1.78 -10.69
N SER A 25 8.99 2.23 -10.49
CA SER A 25 8.47 3.47 -11.08
C SER A 25 8.82 4.71 -10.23
N LYS A 26 9.01 5.84 -10.91
CA LYS A 26 9.02 7.19 -10.33
C LYS A 26 7.72 7.93 -10.60
N ASN A 27 6.91 7.43 -11.53
CA ASN A 27 5.63 8.03 -11.85
C ASN A 27 4.62 7.65 -10.78
N LYS A 28 4.06 8.66 -10.09
CA LYS A 28 2.96 8.48 -9.17
C LYS A 28 1.66 8.59 -9.94
N TYR A 29 1.00 7.47 -10.13
CA TYR A 29 -0.34 7.41 -10.69
C TYR A 29 -1.35 7.34 -9.56
N GLU A 30 -2.54 7.90 -9.77
CA GLU A 30 -3.69 7.81 -8.89
C GLU A 30 -4.93 7.45 -9.70
N TYR A 31 -5.82 6.68 -9.13
CA TYR A 31 -7.12 6.43 -9.73
C TYR A 31 -8.03 7.64 -9.53
N ASP A 32 -8.26 8.38 -10.62
CA ASP A 32 -9.18 9.50 -10.64
C ASP A 32 -10.63 8.98 -10.79
N LYS A 33 -11.45 9.24 -9.77
CA LYS A 33 -12.83 8.77 -9.72
C LYS A 33 -13.76 9.51 -10.69
N GLU A 34 -13.42 10.76 -11.04
CA GLU A 34 -14.21 11.56 -12.00
C GLU A 34 -13.91 11.13 -13.43
N LEU A 35 -12.65 10.87 -13.73
CA LEU A 35 -12.22 10.38 -15.05
C LEU A 35 -12.42 8.87 -15.22
N GLU A 36 -12.67 8.14 -14.14
CA GLU A 36 -12.67 6.66 -14.10
C GLU A 36 -11.40 6.04 -14.72
N ALA A 37 -10.26 6.69 -14.53
CA ALA A 37 -8.99 6.33 -15.15
C ALA A 37 -7.81 6.52 -14.19
N PHE A 38 -6.68 5.85 -14.49
CA PHE A 38 -5.42 6.13 -13.82
C PHE A 38 -4.78 7.37 -14.43
N ALA A 39 -4.60 8.41 -13.64
CA ALA A 39 -3.98 9.66 -14.04
C ALA A 39 -2.56 9.77 -13.45
N LEU A 40 -1.67 10.43 -14.18
CA LEU A 40 -0.37 10.79 -13.63
C LEU A 40 -0.53 12.01 -12.71
N ASP A 41 -0.46 11.78 -11.38
CA ASP A 41 -0.45 12.86 -10.40
C ASP A 41 0.87 13.66 -10.53
N ARG A 42 2.01 13.00 -10.38
CA ARG A 42 3.33 13.60 -10.55
C ARG A 42 4.42 12.57 -10.78
N VAL A 43 5.57 13.04 -11.18
CA VAL A 43 6.82 12.28 -11.14
C VAL A 43 7.54 12.63 -9.85
N LEU A 44 8.03 11.64 -9.09
CA LEU A 44 8.79 11.88 -7.87
C LEU A 44 9.97 12.82 -8.16
N TYR A 45 10.14 13.86 -7.35
CA TYR A 45 11.19 14.86 -7.53
C TYR A 45 12.57 14.28 -7.22
N SER A 46 12.64 13.29 -6.35
CA SER A 46 13.85 12.57 -5.98
C SER A 46 14.21 11.49 -7.02
N SER A 47 15.42 10.95 -6.94
CA SER A 47 15.86 9.82 -7.76
C SER A 47 15.33 8.48 -7.28
N VAL A 48 14.70 8.41 -6.09
CA VAL A 48 14.13 7.18 -5.54
C VAL A 48 12.96 6.68 -6.39
N LYS A 49 12.68 5.38 -6.30
CA LYS A 49 11.61 4.70 -7.01
C LYS A 49 10.79 3.91 -5.99
N TYR A 50 9.51 3.69 -6.28
CA TYR A 50 8.71 2.77 -5.47
C TYR A 50 9.38 1.41 -5.43
N PRO A 51 9.66 0.85 -4.24
CA PRO A 51 10.41 -0.40 -4.15
C PRO A 51 9.63 -1.61 -4.65
N TYR A 52 8.30 -1.58 -4.50
CA TYR A 52 7.37 -2.65 -4.90
C TYR A 52 6.09 -2.06 -5.47
N ASP A 53 5.21 -2.93 -5.96
CA ASP A 53 3.88 -2.54 -6.42
C ASP A 53 3.09 -1.88 -5.28
N TYR A 54 2.49 -0.74 -5.56
CA TYR A 54 1.83 0.12 -4.59
C TYR A 54 0.46 0.56 -5.10
N GLY A 55 -0.49 0.65 -4.22
CA GLY A 55 -1.83 1.07 -4.51
C GLY A 55 -2.67 1.10 -3.24
N PHE A 56 -3.96 0.87 -3.35
CA PHE A 56 -4.88 0.97 -2.22
C PHE A 56 -5.83 -0.22 -2.11
N VAL A 57 -6.45 -0.33 -0.95
CA VAL A 57 -7.50 -1.33 -0.67
C VAL A 57 -8.86 -0.71 -0.97
N PRO A 58 -9.58 -1.15 -2.02
CA PRO A 58 -10.89 -0.60 -2.37
C PRO A 58 -11.91 -0.75 -1.24
N ASN A 59 -12.87 0.18 -1.17
CA ASN A 59 -13.96 0.19 -0.18
C ASN A 59 -13.44 0.26 1.28
N THR A 60 -12.37 1.00 1.49
CA THR A 60 -11.84 1.40 2.80
C THR A 60 -11.73 2.91 2.89
N LEU A 61 -11.70 3.44 4.13
CA LEU A 61 -11.47 4.85 4.42
C LEU A 61 -10.53 4.95 5.63
N ALA A 62 -9.36 5.53 5.43
CA ALA A 62 -8.36 5.80 6.47
C ALA A 62 -8.60 7.16 7.15
N GLU A 63 -7.77 7.51 8.13
CA GLU A 63 -7.96 8.73 8.92
C GLU A 63 -7.65 10.01 8.12
N ASP A 64 -6.83 9.93 7.10
CA ASP A 64 -6.50 11.03 6.17
C ASP A 64 -7.61 11.30 5.13
N GLY A 65 -8.65 10.48 5.07
CA GLY A 65 -9.77 10.60 4.15
C GLY A 65 -9.61 9.82 2.84
N ASP A 66 -8.49 9.13 2.66
CA ASP A 66 -8.21 8.28 1.51
C ASP A 66 -8.41 6.79 1.83
N PRO A 67 -8.51 5.90 0.85
CA PRO A 67 -8.47 4.46 1.08
C PRO A 67 -7.17 4.02 1.75
N LEU A 68 -7.19 2.89 2.48
CA LEU A 68 -5.97 2.30 3.03
C LEU A 68 -4.97 1.96 1.94
N ASP A 69 -3.74 2.39 2.12
CA ASP A 69 -2.64 2.07 1.22
C ASP A 69 -2.11 0.65 1.41
N GLY A 70 -1.71 0.03 0.31
CA GLY A 70 -1.10 -1.29 0.27
C GLY A 70 0.12 -1.36 -0.62
N MET A 71 1.19 -1.96 -0.11
CA MET A 71 2.39 -2.30 -0.88
C MET A 71 2.51 -3.81 -0.97
N VAL A 72 2.72 -4.33 -2.18
CA VAL A 72 2.81 -5.77 -2.44
C VAL A 72 4.23 -6.12 -2.86
N ILE A 73 4.93 -6.89 -2.02
CA ILE A 73 6.23 -7.45 -2.39
C ILE A 73 6.00 -8.51 -3.46
N ILE A 74 6.46 -8.23 -4.66
CA ILE A 74 6.35 -9.09 -5.83
C ILE A 74 7.62 -8.98 -6.66
N ASP A 75 8.09 -10.10 -7.24
CA ASP A 75 9.36 -10.10 -7.99
C ASP A 75 9.22 -9.42 -9.35
N GLU A 76 8.12 -9.69 -10.05
CA GLU A 76 7.80 -9.07 -11.33
C GLU A 76 6.70 -8.04 -11.15
N PRO A 77 6.97 -6.74 -11.40
CA PRO A 77 5.96 -5.69 -11.28
C PRO A 77 4.75 -5.96 -12.17
N THR A 78 3.55 -5.62 -11.67
CA THR A 78 2.31 -5.76 -12.45
C THR A 78 2.06 -4.51 -13.31
N PHE A 79 0.84 -4.00 -13.32
CA PHE A 79 0.46 -2.80 -14.10
C PHE A 79 -0.62 -2.00 -13.35
N PRO A 80 -0.72 -0.68 -13.57
CA PRO A 80 -1.80 0.12 -13.00
C PRO A 80 -3.18 -0.42 -13.39
N GLY A 81 -4.01 -0.69 -12.38
CA GLY A 81 -5.32 -1.32 -12.56
C GLY A 81 -5.35 -2.83 -12.25
N CYS A 82 -4.21 -3.45 -12.01
CA CYS A 82 -4.16 -4.83 -11.55
C CYS A 82 -4.72 -4.95 -10.13
N VAL A 83 -5.62 -5.89 -9.90
CA VAL A 83 -6.10 -6.24 -8.55
C VAL A 83 -5.37 -7.47 -8.06
N ILE A 84 -4.63 -7.34 -6.99
CA ILE A 84 -3.88 -8.45 -6.37
C ILE A 84 -4.60 -8.88 -5.10
N ALA A 85 -5.07 -10.14 -5.07
CA ALA A 85 -5.46 -10.77 -3.81
C ALA A 85 -4.18 -11.07 -3.02
N ALA A 86 -3.96 -10.33 -1.95
CA ALA A 86 -2.71 -10.32 -1.21
C ALA A 86 -2.93 -10.69 0.26
N ARG A 87 -1.94 -11.36 0.84
CA ARG A 87 -1.90 -11.66 2.26
C ARG A 87 -1.10 -10.58 2.97
N PRO A 88 -1.71 -9.84 3.90
CA PRO A 88 -1.00 -8.89 4.75
C PRO A 88 0.02 -9.60 5.64
N ILE A 89 1.16 -8.96 5.87
CA ILE A 89 2.22 -9.44 6.76
C ILE A 89 2.59 -8.44 7.86
N GLY A 90 2.03 -7.24 7.81
CA GLY A 90 2.21 -6.14 8.75
C GLY A 90 1.90 -4.82 8.09
N PHE A 91 2.21 -3.70 8.74
CA PHE A 91 2.08 -2.37 8.15
C PHE A 91 3.11 -1.39 8.72
N LEU A 92 3.47 -0.40 7.94
CA LEU A 92 4.28 0.73 8.35
C LEU A 92 3.36 1.84 8.86
N GLU A 93 3.58 2.28 10.09
CA GLU A 93 2.97 3.49 10.66
C GLU A 93 3.81 4.70 10.33
N MET A 94 3.19 5.73 9.79
CA MET A 94 3.85 7.00 9.51
C MET A 94 2.89 8.17 9.67
N ILE A 95 3.47 9.38 9.70
CA ILE A 95 2.75 10.65 9.60
C ILE A 95 3.12 11.27 8.25
N ASP A 96 2.14 11.68 7.49
CA ASP A 96 2.31 12.44 6.25
C ASP A 96 1.44 13.69 6.29
N GLY A 97 2.07 14.86 6.19
CA GLY A 97 1.37 16.13 6.27
C GLY A 97 0.65 16.43 7.59
N GLY A 98 0.95 15.68 8.64
CA GLY A 98 0.33 15.80 9.98
C GLY A 98 -0.72 14.74 10.28
N ASP A 99 -1.17 13.97 9.30
CA ASP A 99 -2.14 12.91 9.45
C ASP A 99 -1.47 11.53 9.55
N ARG A 100 -2.13 10.60 10.25
CA ARG A 100 -1.71 9.20 10.29
C ARG A 100 -1.94 8.58 8.91
N ASP A 101 -0.95 7.82 8.49
CA ASP A 101 -0.92 7.23 7.18
C ASP A 101 -0.26 5.84 7.28
N GLU A 102 -1.08 4.79 7.23
CA GLU A 102 -0.63 3.41 7.37
C GLU A 102 -0.45 2.76 6.00
N LYS A 103 0.70 2.10 5.80
CA LYS A 103 1.02 1.36 4.57
C LYS A 103 1.02 -0.13 4.86
N ILE A 104 -0.04 -0.85 4.46
CA ILE A 104 -0.10 -2.30 4.66
C ILE A 104 0.91 -2.98 3.73
N LEU A 105 1.80 -3.79 4.31
CA LEU A 105 2.75 -4.60 3.55
C LEU A 105 2.17 -5.99 3.33
N CYS A 106 2.19 -6.43 2.08
CA CYS A 106 1.55 -7.66 1.63
C CYS A 106 2.48 -8.50 0.75
N VAL A 107 2.10 -9.76 0.59
CA VAL A 107 2.64 -10.67 -0.42
C VAL A 107 1.50 -11.28 -1.24
N PRO A 108 1.69 -11.62 -2.54
CA PRO A 108 0.66 -12.24 -3.36
C PRO A 108 0.22 -13.60 -2.76
N ASP A 109 -1.08 -13.84 -2.66
CA ASP A 109 -1.60 -15.08 -2.05
C ASP A 109 -1.24 -16.33 -2.86
N LYS A 110 -1.24 -16.21 -4.19
CA LYS A 110 -1.03 -17.35 -5.10
C LYS A 110 0.41 -17.54 -5.58
N ASP A 111 1.35 -16.76 -5.05
CA ASP A 111 2.75 -16.93 -5.42
C ASP A 111 3.45 -17.93 -4.47
N PRO A 112 3.89 -19.11 -4.99
CA PRO A 112 4.51 -20.14 -4.15
C PRO A 112 5.82 -19.69 -3.49
N ARG A 113 6.51 -18.69 -4.05
CA ARG A 113 7.75 -18.12 -3.47
C ARG A 113 7.49 -17.42 -2.14
N TYR A 114 6.28 -16.94 -1.91
CA TYR A 114 5.88 -16.25 -0.69
C TYR A 114 5.03 -17.10 0.26
N THR A 115 4.88 -18.41 0.01
CA THR A 115 4.06 -19.29 0.86
C THR A 115 4.49 -19.28 2.32
N GLN A 116 5.79 -19.16 2.59
CA GLN A 116 6.34 -19.17 3.95
C GLN A 116 6.34 -17.78 4.61
N VAL A 117 6.10 -16.70 3.86
CA VAL A 117 6.07 -15.34 4.40
C VAL A 117 4.71 -15.09 5.04
N LYS A 118 4.65 -15.06 6.38
CA LYS A 118 3.42 -14.90 7.17
C LYS A 118 3.39 -13.63 8.02
N SER A 119 4.56 -13.04 8.29
CA SER A 119 4.73 -11.87 9.13
C SER A 119 5.95 -11.06 8.68
N LEU A 120 6.17 -9.91 9.27
CA LEU A 120 7.36 -9.09 9.02
C LEU A 120 8.68 -9.83 9.35
N LYS A 121 8.64 -10.78 10.29
CA LYS A 121 9.83 -11.57 10.69
C LYS A 121 10.36 -12.49 9.58
N ASP A 122 9.50 -12.79 8.62
CA ASP A 122 9.85 -13.64 7.48
C ASP A 122 10.44 -12.85 6.30
N VAL A 123 10.46 -11.52 6.42
CA VAL A 123 11.07 -10.61 5.43
C VAL A 123 12.48 -10.25 5.88
N ALA A 124 13.44 -10.22 4.95
CA ALA A 124 14.78 -9.76 5.26
C ALA A 124 14.75 -8.36 5.88
N PRO A 125 15.34 -8.12 7.07
CA PRO A 125 15.25 -6.84 7.76
C PRO A 125 15.62 -5.64 6.89
N HIS A 126 16.66 -5.77 6.07
CA HIS A 126 17.09 -4.70 5.17
C HIS A 126 16.02 -4.29 4.15
N ARG A 127 15.15 -5.20 3.70
CA ARG A 127 14.01 -4.83 2.83
C ARG A 127 13.00 -3.93 3.56
N LEU A 128 12.76 -4.18 4.83
CA LEU A 128 11.91 -3.32 5.66
C LEU A 128 12.54 -1.94 5.85
N ASP A 129 13.87 -1.89 6.03
CA ASP A 129 14.62 -0.64 6.13
C ASP A 129 14.55 0.17 4.82
N GLU A 130 14.70 -0.49 3.67
CA GLU A 130 14.57 0.16 2.34
C GLU A 130 13.19 0.75 2.12
N ILE A 131 12.11 0.03 2.49
CA ILE A 131 10.75 0.53 2.38
C ILE A 131 10.55 1.74 3.29
N ALA A 132 10.97 1.66 4.55
CA ALA A 132 10.87 2.76 5.50
C ALA A 132 11.66 3.98 5.04
N GLU A 133 12.88 3.78 4.49
CA GLU A 133 13.71 4.87 3.95
C GLU A 133 13.10 5.52 2.73
N PHE A 134 12.46 4.73 1.84
CA PHE A 134 11.72 5.28 0.72
C PHE A 134 10.66 6.27 1.20
N PHE A 135 9.78 5.89 2.13
CA PHE A 135 8.73 6.76 2.65
C PHE A 135 9.26 7.93 3.47
N ARG A 136 10.42 7.79 4.12
CA ARG A 136 11.07 8.87 4.85
C ARG A 136 11.60 9.97 3.91
N SER A 137 12.03 9.60 2.70
CA SER A 137 12.79 10.50 1.83
C SER A 137 12.09 10.93 0.55
N TYR A 138 11.07 10.20 0.08
CA TYR A 138 10.50 10.39 -1.25
C TYR A 138 9.88 11.78 -1.51
N LYS A 139 9.46 12.49 -0.47
CA LYS A 139 8.87 13.84 -0.52
C LYS A 139 9.84 14.97 -0.11
N ASN A 140 11.11 14.65 0.24
CA ASN A 140 12.04 15.67 0.74
C ASN A 140 12.26 16.82 -0.24
N LEU A 141 12.42 16.54 -1.54
CA LEU A 141 12.58 17.58 -2.56
C LEU A 141 11.28 18.33 -2.87
N GLU A 142 10.13 17.80 -2.46
CA GLU A 142 8.83 18.49 -2.48
C GLU A 142 8.66 19.41 -1.26
N LYS A 143 9.65 19.44 -0.36
CA LYS A 143 9.63 20.19 0.91
C LYS A 143 8.47 19.77 1.82
N LYS A 144 8.05 18.54 1.73
CA LYS A 144 7.05 17.90 2.61
C LYS A 144 7.77 17.00 3.60
N VAL A 145 7.29 16.98 4.82
CA VAL A 145 7.87 16.18 5.90
C VAL A 145 7.02 14.94 6.13
N THR A 146 7.67 13.81 6.18
CA THR A 146 7.09 12.53 6.58
C THR A 146 7.84 12.04 7.82
N GLU A 147 7.14 11.38 8.74
CA GLU A 147 7.73 10.80 9.94
C GLU A 147 7.39 9.31 10.00
N ILE A 148 8.40 8.47 10.10
CA ILE A 148 8.22 7.02 10.26
C ILE A 148 8.11 6.70 11.74
N LEU A 149 6.97 6.17 12.17
CA LEU A 149 6.72 5.77 13.56
C LEU A 149 7.20 4.33 13.82
N GLY A 150 7.15 3.47 12.81
CA GLY A 150 7.68 2.11 12.88
C GLY A 150 6.77 1.06 12.26
N TRP A 151 7.22 -0.17 12.33
CA TRP A 151 6.50 -1.33 11.82
C TRP A 151 5.56 -1.92 12.89
N GLN A 152 4.37 -2.31 12.45
CA GLN A 152 3.40 -3.06 13.24
C GLN A 152 3.21 -4.44 12.60
N ASP A 153 3.21 -5.48 13.43
CA ASP A 153 3.11 -6.87 12.95
C ASP A 153 1.67 -7.23 12.52
N VAL A 154 1.54 -8.37 11.88
CA VAL A 154 0.32 -8.85 11.21
C VAL A 154 -0.91 -8.96 12.13
N ASP A 155 -0.72 -9.21 13.43
CA ASP A 155 -1.80 -9.32 14.42
C ASP A 155 -2.67 -8.05 14.52
N LYS A 156 -2.12 -6.88 14.16
CA LYS A 156 -2.84 -5.59 14.18
C LYS A 156 -3.55 -5.25 12.87
N VAL A 157 -3.20 -5.91 11.77
CA VAL A 157 -3.73 -5.58 10.43
C VAL A 157 -5.25 -5.79 10.35
N ALA A 158 -5.77 -6.88 10.93
CA ALA A 158 -7.20 -7.19 10.85
C ALA A 158 -8.06 -6.06 11.45
N ALA A 159 -7.66 -5.54 12.62
CA ALA A 159 -8.36 -4.44 13.27
C ALA A 159 -8.29 -3.13 12.45
N LEU A 160 -7.15 -2.84 11.82
CA LEU A 160 -6.97 -1.69 10.93
C LEU A 160 -7.93 -1.78 9.73
N VAL A 161 -7.94 -2.91 9.03
CA VAL A 161 -8.80 -3.12 7.86
C VAL A 161 -10.28 -3.07 8.24
N GLU A 162 -10.70 -3.71 9.34
CA GLU A 162 -12.09 -3.65 9.81
C GLU A 162 -12.54 -2.24 10.16
N LYS A 163 -11.69 -1.45 10.83
CA LYS A 163 -11.95 -0.05 11.15
C LYS A 163 -12.21 0.75 9.87
N SER A 164 -11.35 0.60 8.88
CA SER A 164 -11.42 1.36 7.62
C SER A 164 -12.57 0.93 6.72
N VAL A 165 -12.94 -0.36 6.71
CA VAL A 165 -14.15 -0.84 6.02
C VAL A 165 -15.41 -0.28 6.69
N LYS A 166 -15.46 -0.22 8.02
CA LYS A 166 -16.60 0.38 8.75
C LYS A 166 -16.71 1.87 8.47
N ALA A 167 -15.60 2.60 8.47
CA ALA A 167 -15.57 4.03 8.17
C ALA A 167 -16.05 4.34 6.74
N TYR A 168 -15.72 3.51 5.76
CA TYR A 168 -16.19 3.65 4.38
C TYR A 168 -17.71 3.48 4.22
N ARG A 169 -18.34 2.64 5.06
CA ARG A 169 -19.79 2.33 5.00
C ARG A 169 -20.67 3.29 5.83
N GLY A 170 -20.05 4.08 6.68
CA GLY A 170 -20.73 5.09 7.50
C GLY A 170 -20.91 6.37 6.75
#